data_e12ca581014f6968dcba6899f8e9fd53
#
_entry.id   e12ca581014f6968dcba6899f8e9fd53
#
_cell.length_a   1.000
_cell.length_b   1.000
_cell.length_c   1.000
_cell.angle_alpha   90.00
_cell.angle_beta   90.00
_cell.angle_gamma   90.00
#
_symmetry.space_group_name_H-M   'P 1'
#
loop_
_entity.id
_entity.type
_entity.pdbx_description
1 polymer ?
#
loop_
_entity_poly.entity_id
_entity_poly.type
_entity_poly.pdbx_seq_one_letter_code
_entity_poly.pdbx_strand_id
1 'polypeptide(L)'
;LLGRVPELYVAALGSLKAKCVVSPLFSAFGPEPLATRLEMGEGRVLVTSEALWRRKVEGIRSRLPKLEYVILVDDGDPIAGTLRWTDLMAKAAPGFRIPPTDPEDMALLHFTSGTTGRPKGVIHVHEAVVMHHMTGFYALDLHDDDVFWCTADPGWVTGMSYGIIAPFTHGVTSVVVEAEFDAETWYGVLERERVTVWYTAPTAIRMMMRLGADAPKSRDLTALRFMASVGEPLNPEAVVWSQSAFGQPFHDNWWQTETGGIMIANFAAMDVRPGSMGRPLPGIEAAIVARTPAGDVTVIDSPEVEGELALRPGWPSMMRGYLNEEARYKKCFVGGWYLTGDLAKRDADGYLRFVGRADDVIKSSGHLIGPFEVESALMEHPAVAEAAVIGKPDPMAGELVKAFVALKPGFEAGEPLRKELLGHARKRLGAVVAPKEIDFRANLPKTRSGKIMRRLLKARELGLPEGDLSTLESDER
;
A
#
# COMPACT_ATOMS: atom_id res chain seq x y z
N LEU A 1 -3.28 -9.20 -15.96
CA LEU A 1 -3.80 -10.00 -14.85
C LEU A 1 -3.00 -11.29 -14.74
N LEU A 2 -1.91 -11.29 -14.01
CA LEU A 2 -0.98 -12.41 -13.87
C LEU A 2 -0.52 -12.55 -12.41
N GLY A 3 -0.10 -13.74 -12.02
CA GLY A 3 0.74 -13.96 -10.85
C GLY A 3 2.17 -13.45 -11.09
N ARG A 4 3.06 -13.75 -10.14
CA ARG A 4 4.49 -13.38 -10.22
C ARG A 4 5.27 -14.35 -11.11
N VAL A 5 5.02 -14.31 -12.41
CA VAL A 5 5.64 -15.15 -13.45
C VAL A 5 6.49 -14.30 -14.39
N PRO A 6 7.52 -14.84 -15.06
CA PRO A 6 8.40 -14.10 -15.98
C PRO A 6 7.65 -13.31 -17.04
N GLU A 7 6.57 -13.88 -17.58
CA GLU A 7 5.73 -13.27 -18.62
C GLU A 7 5.11 -11.95 -18.18
N LEU A 8 4.83 -11.78 -16.87
CA LEU A 8 4.34 -10.52 -16.33
C LEU A 8 5.35 -9.38 -16.57
N TYR A 9 6.62 -9.63 -16.26
CA TYR A 9 7.69 -8.65 -16.39
C TYR A 9 7.94 -8.29 -17.86
N VAL A 10 7.96 -9.32 -18.72
CA VAL A 10 8.12 -9.13 -20.17
C VAL A 10 6.93 -8.35 -20.73
N ALA A 11 5.69 -8.71 -20.36
CA ALA A 11 4.49 -8.01 -20.82
C ALA A 11 4.46 -6.55 -20.36
N ALA A 12 4.75 -6.28 -19.07
CA ALA A 12 4.74 -4.94 -18.53
C ALA A 12 5.79 -4.03 -19.20
N LEU A 13 7.05 -4.47 -19.22
CA LEU A 13 8.15 -3.68 -19.80
C LEU A 13 8.03 -3.58 -21.33
N GLY A 14 7.61 -4.66 -21.99
CA GLY A 14 7.37 -4.67 -23.45
C GLY A 14 6.25 -3.70 -23.85
N SER A 15 5.17 -3.66 -23.07
CA SER A 15 4.06 -2.72 -23.30
C SER A 15 4.50 -1.26 -23.14
N LEU A 16 5.25 -0.93 -22.07
CA LEU A 16 5.80 0.40 -21.88
C LEU A 16 6.73 0.82 -23.03
N LYS A 17 7.61 -0.10 -23.49
CA LYS A 17 8.49 0.14 -24.65
C LYS A 17 7.70 0.33 -25.94
N ALA A 18 6.52 -0.29 -26.06
CA ALA A 18 5.62 -0.13 -27.20
C ALA A 18 4.69 1.10 -27.09
N LYS A 19 4.88 1.97 -26.12
CA LYS A 19 3.99 3.13 -25.82
C LYS A 19 2.55 2.73 -25.52
N CYS A 20 2.33 1.53 -24.98
CA CYS A 20 1.04 1.11 -24.48
C CYS A 20 0.87 1.52 -23.04
N VAL A 21 -0.35 1.89 -22.66
CA VAL A 21 -0.69 2.11 -21.26
C VAL A 21 -0.85 0.77 -20.57
N VAL A 22 -0.10 0.56 -19.47
CA VAL A 22 -0.20 -0.64 -18.65
C VAL A 22 -1.15 -0.38 -17.48
N SER A 23 -2.18 -1.20 -17.35
CA SER A 23 -3.07 -1.20 -16.20
C SER A 23 -2.91 -2.53 -15.45
N PRO A 24 -2.13 -2.57 -14.35
CA PRO A 24 -1.97 -3.78 -13.57
C PRO A 24 -3.27 -4.11 -12.84
N LEU A 25 -3.64 -5.39 -12.88
CA LEU A 25 -4.83 -5.92 -12.22
C LEU A 25 -4.41 -6.96 -11.20
N PHE A 26 -4.87 -6.78 -9.96
CA PHE A 26 -4.55 -7.68 -8.87
C PHE A 26 -5.10 -9.09 -9.13
N SER A 27 -4.23 -10.10 -9.12
CA SER A 27 -4.59 -11.47 -9.47
C SER A 27 -5.66 -12.08 -8.57
N ALA A 28 -5.81 -11.59 -7.36
CA ALA A 28 -6.82 -12.04 -6.43
C ALA A 28 -8.21 -11.40 -6.61
N PHE A 29 -8.39 -10.37 -7.44
CA PHE A 29 -9.72 -9.80 -7.71
C PHE A 29 -10.68 -10.86 -8.25
N GLY A 30 -11.97 -10.76 -7.85
CA GLY A 30 -13.06 -11.51 -8.45
C GLY A 30 -13.52 -10.92 -9.80
N PRO A 31 -14.50 -11.55 -10.47
CA PRO A 31 -14.97 -11.11 -11.79
C PRO A 31 -15.48 -9.66 -11.81
N GLU A 32 -16.31 -9.23 -10.86
CA GLU A 32 -16.89 -7.88 -10.86
C GLU A 32 -15.85 -6.75 -10.72
N PRO A 33 -14.89 -6.79 -9.78
CA PRO A 33 -13.80 -5.84 -9.75
C PRO A 33 -12.96 -5.77 -11.01
N LEU A 34 -12.76 -6.90 -11.69
CA LEU A 34 -12.05 -6.97 -12.96
C LEU A 34 -12.85 -6.33 -14.07
N ALA A 35 -14.16 -6.69 -14.20
CA ALA A 35 -15.05 -6.07 -15.17
C ALA A 35 -15.05 -4.55 -15.05
N THR A 36 -15.26 -4.03 -13.84
CA THR A 36 -15.29 -2.58 -13.58
C THR A 36 -14.03 -1.87 -14.08
N ARG A 37 -12.84 -2.44 -13.78
CA ARG A 37 -11.55 -1.82 -14.16
C ARG A 37 -11.26 -1.93 -15.65
N LEU A 38 -11.59 -3.06 -16.26
CA LEU A 38 -11.43 -3.27 -17.70
C LEU A 38 -12.41 -2.39 -18.51
N GLU A 39 -13.64 -2.22 -18.02
CA GLU A 39 -14.63 -1.30 -18.62
C GLU A 39 -14.16 0.16 -18.49
N MET A 40 -13.79 0.60 -17.29
CA MET A 40 -13.36 1.98 -17.03
C MET A 40 -12.07 2.34 -17.81
N GLY A 41 -11.11 1.43 -17.83
CA GLY A 41 -9.83 1.62 -18.51
C GLY A 41 -9.87 1.31 -20.02
N GLU A 42 -11.03 0.90 -20.54
CA GLU A 42 -11.20 0.48 -21.95
C GLU A 42 -10.10 -0.50 -22.41
N GLY A 43 -9.81 -1.50 -21.54
CA GLY A 43 -8.74 -2.46 -21.78
C GLY A 43 -8.91 -3.21 -23.11
N ARG A 44 -7.94 -3.08 -24.01
CA ARG A 44 -7.97 -3.72 -25.34
C ARG A 44 -7.25 -5.06 -25.40
N VAL A 45 -6.20 -5.21 -24.61
CA VAL A 45 -5.38 -6.43 -24.54
C VAL A 45 -5.32 -6.88 -23.09
N LEU A 46 -5.60 -8.15 -22.85
CA LEU A 46 -5.43 -8.79 -21.55
C LEU A 46 -4.38 -9.90 -21.67
N VAL A 47 -3.30 -9.79 -20.88
CA VAL A 47 -2.34 -10.88 -20.71
C VAL A 47 -2.66 -11.57 -19.38
N THR A 48 -2.91 -12.87 -19.41
CA THR A 48 -3.35 -13.62 -18.22
C THR A 48 -3.00 -15.11 -18.33
N SER A 49 -3.17 -15.87 -17.24
CA SER A 49 -3.10 -17.33 -17.27
C SER A 49 -4.44 -17.96 -17.64
N GLU A 50 -4.43 -19.19 -18.15
CA GLU A 50 -5.66 -19.95 -18.42
C GLU A 50 -6.53 -20.07 -17.17
N ALA A 51 -5.92 -20.38 -16.03
CA ALA A 51 -6.63 -20.53 -14.77
C ALA A 51 -7.34 -19.23 -14.34
N LEU A 52 -6.72 -18.07 -14.51
CA LEU A 52 -7.33 -16.78 -14.21
C LEU A 52 -8.38 -16.39 -15.24
N TRP A 53 -8.14 -16.67 -16.51
CA TRP A 53 -9.11 -16.46 -17.58
C TRP A 53 -10.41 -17.19 -17.28
N ARG A 54 -10.35 -18.53 -17.15
CA ARG A 54 -11.53 -19.36 -16.95
C ARG A 54 -12.31 -18.99 -15.69
N ARG A 55 -11.62 -18.79 -14.58
CA ARG A 55 -12.28 -18.51 -13.30
C ARG A 55 -12.85 -17.11 -13.18
N LYS A 56 -12.28 -16.11 -13.88
CA LYS A 56 -12.54 -14.71 -13.54
C LYS A 56 -12.94 -13.82 -14.69
N VAL A 57 -12.56 -14.12 -15.92
CA VAL A 57 -12.76 -13.20 -17.06
C VAL A 57 -13.66 -13.78 -18.13
N GLU A 58 -13.57 -15.07 -18.42
CA GLU A 58 -14.38 -15.73 -19.46
C GLU A 58 -15.88 -15.43 -19.29
N GLY A 59 -16.41 -15.59 -18.08
CA GLY A 59 -17.85 -15.32 -17.79
C GLY A 59 -18.29 -13.87 -17.92
N ILE A 60 -17.36 -12.92 -17.86
CA ILE A 60 -17.65 -11.48 -18.02
C ILE A 60 -17.22 -10.94 -19.39
N ARG A 61 -16.68 -11.80 -20.28
CA ARG A 61 -16.12 -11.38 -21.57
C ARG A 61 -17.10 -10.61 -22.45
N SER A 62 -18.38 -11.00 -22.41
CA SER A 62 -19.45 -10.34 -23.19
C SER A 62 -19.73 -8.90 -22.75
N ARG A 63 -19.37 -8.53 -21.53
CA ARG A 63 -19.48 -7.17 -20.97
C ARG A 63 -18.32 -6.27 -21.38
N LEU A 64 -17.26 -6.81 -21.98
CA LEU A 64 -16.01 -6.12 -22.29
C LEU A 64 -15.84 -5.94 -23.82
N PRO A 65 -16.67 -5.10 -24.47
CA PRO A 65 -16.64 -4.95 -25.93
C PRO A 65 -15.33 -4.37 -26.46
N LYS A 66 -14.60 -3.61 -25.62
CA LYS A 66 -13.30 -3.03 -25.99
C LYS A 66 -12.14 -4.02 -25.88
N LEU A 67 -12.31 -5.15 -25.18
CA LEU A 67 -11.27 -6.17 -25.04
C LEU A 67 -11.15 -6.94 -26.36
N GLU A 68 -10.13 -6.63 -27.15
CA GLU A 68 -9.94 -7.22 -28.49
C GLU A 68 -9.15 -8.54 -28.38
N TYR A 69 -8.11 -8.57 -27.59
CA TYR A 69 -7.19 -9.69 -27.49
C TYR A 69 -7.03 -10.20 -26.06
N VAL A 70 -7.05 -11.50 -25.91
CA VAL A 70 -6.70 -12.19 -24.67
C VAL A 70 -5.50 -13.09 -24.97
N ILE A 71 -4.39 -12.86 -24.28
CA ILE A 71 -3.14 -13.61 -24.45
C ILE A 71 -2.93 -14.47 -23.22
N LEU A 72 -2.90 -15.79 -23.41
CA LEU A 72 -2.66 -16.78 -22.36
C LEU A 72 -1.19 -17.14 -22.32
N VAL A 73 -0.58 -17.10 -21.12
CA VAL A 73 0.84 -17.39 -20.91
C VAL A 73 1.14 -18.88 -20.76
N ASP A 74 0.12 -19.69 -20.53
CA ASP A 74 0.26 -21.14 -20.36
C ASP A 74 0.48 -21.85 -21.71
N ASP A 75 1.21 -22.97 -21.69
CA ASP A 75 1.51 -23.82 -22.84
C ASP A 75 0.41 -24.86 -23.16
N GLY A 76 -0.82 -24.64 -22.69
CA GLY A 76 -1.97 -25.52 -22.90
C GLY A 76 -2.49 -25.56 -24.35
N ASP A 77 -3.56 -26.34 -24.56
CA ASP A 77 -4.29 -26.38 -25.82
C ASP A 77 -4.89 -25.02 -26.19
N PRO A 78 -5.01 -24.69 -27.49
CA PRO A 78 -5.62 -23.46 -27.93
C PRO A 78 -7.07 -23.32 -27.45
N ILE A 79 -7.38 -22.18 -26.82
CA ILE A 79 -8.74 -21.84 -26.39
C ILE A 79 -9.34 -20.87 -27.40
N ALA A 80 -10.55 -21.17 -27.83
CA ALA A 80 -11.27 -20.32 -28.80
C ALA A 80 -11.36 -18.86 -28.30
N GLY A 81 -11.03 -17.91 -29.17
CA GLY A 81 -11.08 -16.48 -28.84
C GLY A 81 -9.88 -15.97 -28.02
N THR A 82 -8.85 -16.79 -27.81
CA THR A 82 -7.60 -16.38 -27.15
C THR A 82 -6.38 -16.63 -28.05
N LEU A 83 -5.27 -16.01 -27.69
CA LEU A 83 -3.96 -16.17 -28.32
C LEU A 83 -2.99 -16.81 -27.34
N ARG A 84 -2.07 -17.63 -27.80
CA ARG A 84 -0.99 -18.18 -26.96
C ARG A 84 0.24 -17.28 -26.98
N TRP A 85 0.78 -17.03 -25.81
CA TRP A 85 2.00 -16.28 -25.64
C TRP A 85 3.17 -16.84 -26.43
N THR A 86 3.39 -18.16 -26.33
CA THR A 86 4.48 -18.86 -27.01
C THR A 86 4.39 -18.75 -28.51
N ASP A 87 3.19 -18.82 -29.10
CA ASP A 87 2.98 -18.65 -30.55
C ASP A 87 3.28 -17.22 -31.01
N LEU A 88 2.94 -16.23 -30.19
CA LEU A 88 3.24 -14.82 -30.49
C LEU A 88 4.74 -14.56 -30.39
N MET A 89 5.39 -15.05 -29.33
CA MET A 89 6.83 -14.90 -29.15
C MET A 89 7.66 -15.59 -30.27
N ALA A 90 7.23 -16.79 -30.70
CA ALA A 90 7.89 -17.50 -31.79
C ALA A 90 7.80 -16.77 -33.14
N LYS A 91 6.75 -15.96 -33.36
CA LYS A 91 6.53 -15.15 -34.57
C LYS A 91 7.10 -13.75 -34.47
N ALA A 92 7.48 -13.30 -33.28
CA ALA A 92 7.99 -11.96 -33.06
C ALA A 92 9.35 -11.76 -33.78
N ALA A 93 9.46 -10.70 -34.55
CA ALA A 93 10.73 -10.35 -35.18
C ALA A 93 11.70 -9.78 -34.13
N PRO A 94 12.99 -10.18 -34.18
CA PRO A 94 14.00 -9.52 -33.34
C PRO A 94 14.21 -8.07 -33.81
N GLY A 95 14.65 -7.20 -32.90
CA GLY A 95 15.03 -5.83 -33.25
C GLY A 95 13.87 -4.82 -33.24
N PHE A 96 12.92 -5.01 -32.35
CA PHE A 96 11.90 -3.98 -32.10
C PHE A 96 12.55 -2.62 -31.77
N ARG A 97 12.14 -1.58 -32.50
CA ARG A 97 12.60 -0.22 -32.25
C ARG A 97 11.57 0.49 -31.37
N ILE A 98 12.01 0.95 -30.19
CA ILE A 98 11.18 1.75 -29.32
C ILE A 98 10.84 3.06 -30.05
N PRO A 99 9.54 3.39 -30.25
CA PRO A 99 9.16 4.64 -30.88
C PRO A 99 9.55 5.84 -30.01
N PRO A 100 9.70 7.05 -30.57
CA PRO A 100 9.90 8.24 -29.77
C PRO A 100 8.80 8.39 -28.73
N THR A 101 9.18 8.58 -27.47
CA THR A 101 8.28 8.65 -26.34
C THR A 101 8.39 10.04 -25.73
N ASP A 102 7.26 10.74 -25.60
CA ASP A 102 7.18 11.98 -24.85
C ASP A 102 7.15 11.65 -23.35
N PRO A 103 7.87 12.37 -22.49
CA PRO A 103 7.75 12.21 -21.03
C PRO A 103 6.31 12.26 -20.53
N GLU A 104 5.44 13.07 -21.15
CA GLU A 104 4.02 13.20 -20.79
C GLU A 104 3.09 12.17 -21.47
N ASP A 105 3.60 11.26 -22.31
CA ASP A 105 2.80 10.15 -22.81
C ASP A 105 2.30 9.29 -21.65
N MET A 106 1.01 8.98 -21.62
CA MET A 106 0.42 8.11 -20.57
C MET A 106 1.07 6.72 -20.62
N ALA A 107 1.53 6.25 -19.47
CA ALA A 107 2.25 5.00 -19.32
C ALA A 107 1.52 3.99 -18.42
N LEU A 108 0.98 4.45 -17.29
CA LEU A 108 0.38 3.59 -16.27
C LEU A 108 -1.02 4.10 -15.89
N LEU A 109 -1.94 3.16 -15.70
CA LEU A 109 -3.26 3.42 -15.14
C LEU A 109 -3.46 2.54 -13.91
N HIS A 110 -3.34 3.14 -12.73
CA HIS A 110 -3.53 2.45 -11.46
C HIS A 110 -4.92 2.71 -10.89
N PHE A 111 -5.63 1.65 -10.52
CA PHE A 111 -6.92 1.78 -9.86
C PHE A 111 -6.80 1.71 -8.35
N THR A 112 -7.28 2.75 -7.66
CA THR A 112 -7.37 2.79 -6.20
C THR A 112 -8.81 2.57 -5.72
N SER A 113 -8.97 2.07 -4.49
CA SER A 113 -10.28 2.01 -3.83
C SER A 113 -10.74 3.44 -3.51
N GLY A 114 -11.83 3.89 -4.13
CA GLY A 114 -12.44 5.17 -3.78
C GLY A 114 -13.19 5.10 -2.45
N THR A 115 -13.21 6.17 -1.68
CA THR A 115 -14.07 6.33 -0.48
C THR A 115 -15.56 6.23 -0.82
N THR A 116 -15.92 6.46 -2.09
CA THR A 116 -17.29 6.39 -2.61
C THR A 116 -17.71 5.01 -3.12
N GLY A 117 -16.84 3.98 -2.97
CA GLY A 117 -17.13 2.61 -3.40
C GLY A 117 -16.81 2.29 -4.87
N ARG A 118 -16.61 3.29 -5.75
CA ARG A 118 -16.11 3.07 -7.11
C ARG A 118 -14.59 3.27 -7.17
N PRO A 119 -13.84 2.42 -7.89
CA PRO A 119 -12.41 2.63 -8.08
C PRO A 119 -12.12 3.91 -8.86
N LYS A 120 -10.99 4.56 -8.58
CA LYS A 120 -10.48 5.72 -9.31
C LYS A 120 -9.30 5.28 -10.15
N GLY A 121 -9.26 5.63 -11.41
CA GLY A 121 -8.12 5.40 -12.30
C GLY A 121 -7.13 6.58 -12.19
N VAL A 122 -5.96 6.33 -11.59
CA VAL A 122 -4.89 7.32 -11.45
C VAL A 122 -3.97 7.23 -12.66
N ILE A 123 -3.76 8.35 -13.34
CA ILE A 123 -2.98 8.44 -14.58
C ILE A 123 -1.54 8.83 -14.26
N HIS A 124 -0.58 8.00 -14.70
CA HIS A 124 0.84 8.33 -14.68
C HIS A 124 1.42 8.28 -16.08
N VAL A 125 2.47 9.08 -16.30
CA VAL A 125 3.16 9.27 -17.56
C VAL A 125 4.54 8.61 -17.55
N HIS A 126 5.20 8.52 -18.70
CA HIS A 126 6.53 7.91 -18.81
C HIS A 126 7.58 8.61 -17.93
N GLU A 127 7.46 9.91 -17.67
CA GLU A 127 8.37 10.64 -16.80
C GLU A 127 8.44 10.07 -15.37
N ALA A 128 7.41 9.36 -14.92
CA ALA A 128 7.37 8.75 -13.59
C ALA A 128 8.56 7.81 -13.32
N VAL A 129 9.17 7.21 -14.36
CA VAL A 129 10.33 6.33 -14.24
C VAL A 129 11.53 7.03 -13.59
N VAL A 130 11.69 8.33 -13.83
CA VAL A 130 12.75 9.14 -13.22
C VAL A 130 12.62 9.11 -11.70
N MET A 131 11.40 9.29 -11.20
CA MET A 131 11.14 9.27 -9.76
C MET A 131 11.28 7.87 -9.17
N HIS A 132 10.86 6.82 -9.89
CA HIS A 132 11.06 5.43 -9.45
C HIS A 132 12.56 5.12 -9.29
N HIS A 133 13.39 5.56 -10.22
CA HIS A 133 14.84 5.42 -10.13
C HIS A 133 15.39 6.20 -8.93
N MET A 134 15.13 7.52 -8.86
CA MET A 134 15.66 8.38 -7.81
C MET A 134 15.24 7.92 -6.41
N THR A 135 13.99 7.49 -6.24
CA THR A 135 13.49 7.02 -4.94
C THR A 135 13.93 5.59 -4.62
N GLY A 136 14.19 4.77 -5.62
CA GLY A 136 14.89 3.49 -5.46
C GLY A 136 16.26 3.71 -4.84
N PHE A 137 17.01 4.69 -5.33
CA PHE A 137 18.31 5.06 -4.80
C PHE A 137 18.23 5.69 -3.39
N TYR A 138 17.43 6.76 -3.22
CA TYR A 138 17.45 7.52 -1.96
C TYR A 138 16.64 6.88 -0.84
N ALA A 139 15.49 6.27 -1.15
CA ALA A 139 14.58 5.74 -0.13
C ALA A 139 14.76 4.25 0.14
N LEU A 140 15.17 3.46 -0.86
CA LEU A 140 15.41 2.03 -0.72
C LEU A 140 16.89 1.68 -0.75
N ASP A 141 17.76 2.67 -0.91
CA ASP A 141 19.22 2.51 -0.93
C ASP A 141 19.69 1.45 -1.92
N LEU A 142 19.10 1.41 -3.13
CA LEU A 142 19.41 0.42 -4.15
C LEU A 142 20.72 0.73 -4.86
N HIS A 143 21.62 -0.23 -4.91
CA HIS A 143 22.90 -0.22 -5.61
C HIS A 143 22.93 -1.36 -6.63
N ASP A 144 23.76 -1.28 -7.64
CA ASP A 144 23.82 -2.20 -8.79
C ASP A 144 24.20 -3.66 -8.44
N ASP A 145 24.85 -3.87 -7.31
CA ASP A 145 25.24 -5.18 -6.78
C ASP A 145 24.21 -5.81 -5.82
N ASP A 146 23.05 -5.15 -5.60
CA ASP A 146 22.04 -5.64 -4.68
C ASP A 146 21.25 -6.83 -5.22
N VAL A 147 20.83 -7.65 -4.26
CA VAL A 147 19.75 -8.63 -4.42
C VAL A 147 18.51 -8.09 -3.72
N PHE A 148 17.57 -7.61 -4.51
CA PHE A 148 16.39 -6.91 -4.05
C PHE A 148 15.16 -7.79 -4.03
N TRP A 149 14.40 -7.74 -2.95
CA TRP A 149 13.12 -8.42 -2.85
C TRP A 149 11.99 -7.49 -2.45
N CYS A 150 11.12 -7.17 -3.41
CA CYS A 150 9.85 -6.49 -3.16
C CYS A 150 8.73 -7.53 -3.06
N THR A 151 8.07 -7.62 -1.92
CA THR A 151 7.01 -8.61 -1.69
C THR A 151 5.62 -8.14 -2.10
N ALA A 152 5.48 -6.87 -2.49
CA ALA A 152 4.20 -6.33 -2.94
C ALA A 152 3.70 -7.02 -4.22
N ASP A 153 2.39 -7.23 -4.31
CA ASP A 153 1.77 -7.80 -5.51
C ASP A 153 1.91 -6.82 -6.70
N PRO A 154 2.35 -7.29 -7.87
CA PRO A 154 2.53 -6.44 -9.06
C PRO A 154 1.21 -5.89 -9.63
N GLY A 155 0.07 -6.37 -9.20
CA GLY A 155 -1.25 -5.78 -9.48
C GLY A 155 -1.55 -4.48 -8.74
N TRP A 156 -0.68 -4.09 -7.79
CA TRP A 156 -0.73 -2.83 -7.07
C TRP A 156 0.37 -1.88 -7.51
N VAL A 157 0.18 -0.59 -7.24
CA VAL A 157 1.15 0.45 -7.60
C VAL A 157 2.55 0.14 -7.03
N THR A 158 2.66 -0.34 -5.80
CA THR A 158 3.96 -0.67 -5.18
C THR A 158 4.68 -1.79 -5.94
N GLY A 159 3.97 -2.87 -6.27
CA GLY A 159 4.56 -3.98 -7.01
C GLY A 159 4.96 -3.60 -8.43
N MET A 160 4.22 -2.71 -9.10
CA MET A 160 4.59 -2.19 -10.42
C MET A 160 5.78 -1.22 -10.32
N SER A 161 5.72 -0.21 -9.46
CA SER A 161 6.73 0.85 -9.37
C SER A 161 8.05 0.34 -8.77
N TYR A 162 7.99 -0.42 -7.67
CA TYR A 162 9.16 -0.87 -6.92
C TYR A 162 9.43 -2.37 -7.00
N GLY A 163 8.50 -3.17 -7.47
CA GLY A 163 8.73 -4.58 -7.79
C GLY A 163 9.18 -4.83 -9.23
N ILE A 164 8.87 -3.89 -10.16
CA ILE A 164 9.23 -4.01 -11.57
C ILE A 164 10.09 -2.82 -12.01
N ILE A 165 9.54 -1.60 -12.05
CA ILE A 165 10.21 -0.47 -12.74
C ILE A 165 11.52 -0.07 -12.04
N ALA A 166 11.49 0.28 -10.76
CA ALA A 166 12.66 0.76 -10.04
C ALA A 166 13.84 -0.23 -10.09
N PRO A 167 13.69 -1.52 -9.72
CA PRO A 167 14.82 -2.44 -9.72
C PRO A 167 15.45 -2.62 -11.11
N PHE A 168 14.64 -2.64 -12.18
CA PHE A 168 15.18 -2.74 -13.53
C PHE A 168 15.92 -1.49 -14.00
N THR A 169 15.60 -0.30 -13.46
CA THR A 169 16.37 0.93 -13.74
C THR A 169 17.70 0.97 -13.01
N HIS A 170 17.84 0.24 -11.92
CA HIS A 170 19.10 0.10 -11.16
C HIS A 170 19.95 -1.09 -11.62
N GLY A 171 19.37 -2.01 -12.41
CA GLY A 171 20.08 -3.22 -12.82
C GLY A 171 20.30 -4.25 -11.71
N VAL A 172 19.59 -4.11 -10.59
CA VAL A 172 19.69 -5.03 -9.44
C VAL A 172 19.10 -6.40 -9.75
N THR A 173 19.58 -7.44 -9.07
CA THR A 173 18.95 -8.75 -9.11
C THR A 173 17.63 -8.73 -8.34
N SER A 174 16.51 -8.98 -8.99
CA SER A 174 15.20 -9.03 -8.35
C SER A 174 14.80 -10.45 -7.99
N VAL A 175 14.52 -10.68 -6.70
CA VAL A 175 13.93 -11.94 -6.23
C VAL A 175 12.42 -11.89 -6.41
N VAL A 176 11.86 -12.94 -7.00
CA VAL A 176 10.42 -13.09 -7.25
C VAL A 176 9.97 -14.43 -6.67
N VAL A 177 8.96 -14.40 -5.81
CA VAL A 177 8.43 -15.58 -5.12
C VAL A 177 6.94 -15.72 -5.45
N GLU A 178 6.57 -16.83 -6.09
CA GLU A 178 5.17 -17.11 -6.47
C GLU A 178 4.31 -17.56 -5.29
N ALA A 179 4.93 -18.10 -4.24
CA ALA A 179 4.22 -18.66 -3.10
C ALA A 179 3.46 -17.58 -2.29
N GLU A 180 2.39 -18.02 -1.66
CA GLU A 180 1.68 -17.24 -0.63
C GLU A 180 2.62 -16.96 0.56
N PHE A 181 2.21 -16.00 1.42
CA PHE A 181 2.98 -15.67 2.60
C PHE A 181 3.07 -16.86 3.56
N ASP A 182 4.30 -17.26 3.85
CA ASP A 182 4.66 -18.14 4.95
C ASP A 182 5.99 -17.67 5.54
N ALA A 183 6.02 -17.40 6.85
CA ALA A 183 7.16 -16.72 7.45
C ALA A 183 8.45 -17.57 7.41
N GLU A 184 8.36 -18.90 7.60
CA GLU A 184 9.53 -19.78 7.51
C GLU A 184 10.07 -19.84 6.08
N THR A 185 9.18 -19.94 5.10
CA THR A 185 9.54 -19.87 3.68
C THR A 185 10.23 -18.54 3.36
N TRP A 186 9.72 -17.43 3.89
CA TRP A 186 10.28 -16.11 3.65
C TRP A 186 11.67 -15.94 4.28
N TYR A 187 11.88 -16.41 5.51
CA TYR A 187 13.22 -16.46 6.09
C TYR A 187 14.18 -17.31 5.25
N GLY A 188 13.69 -18.47 4.74
CA GLY A 188 14.46 -19.31 3.84
C GLY A 188 14.83 -18.64 2.51
N VAL A 189 13.96 -17.79 1.97
CA VAL A 189 14.25 -16.99 0.77
C VAL A 189 15.32 -15.93 1.06
N LEU A 190 15.18 -15.17 2.16
CA LEU A 190 16.17 -14.17 2.56
C LEU A 190 17.57 -14.78 2.68
N GLU A 191 17.67 -15.95 3.29
CA GLU A 191 18.93 -16.67 3.49
C GLU A 191 19.48 -17.25 2.16
N ARG A 192 18.68 -18.05 1.45
CA ARG A 192 19.10 -18.80 0.26
C ARG A 192 19.49 -17.88 -0.90
N GLU A 193 18.68 -16.85 -1.15
CA GLU A 193 18.91 -15.89 -2.24
C GLU A 193 19.86 -14.75 -1.81
N ARG A 194 20.31 -14.75 -0.54
CA ARG A 194 21.20 -13.72 0.02
C ARG A 194 20.68 -12.31 -0.24
N VAL A 195 19.39 -12.10 0.04
CA VAL A 195 18.72 -10.81 -0.16
C VAL A 195 19.45 -9.71 0.62
N THR A 196 19.79 -8.64 -0.06
CA THR A 196 20.49 -7.50 0.53
C THR A 196 19.55 -6.36 0.89
N VAL A 197 18.52 -6.14 0.08
CA VAL A 197 17.49 -5.12 0.30
C VAL A 197 16.09 -5.76 0.25
N TRP A 198 15.32 -5.58 1.32
CA TRP A 198 14.01 -6.17 1.46
C TRP A 198 12.92 -5.10 1.64
N TYR A 199 11.92 -5.07 0.76
CA TYR A 199 10.81 -4.12 0.78
C TYR A 199 9.47 -4.84 0.92
N THR A 200 8.80 -4.66 2.06
CA THR A 200 7.62 -5.46 2.43
C THR A 200 6.54 -4.63 3.13
N ALA A 201 5.39 -5.25 3.40
CA ALA A 201 4.27 -4.58 4.06
C ALA A 201 4.29 -4.78 5.58
N PRO A 202 3.82 -3.79 6.38
CA PRO A 202 3.67 -3.90 7.84
C PRO A 202 2.88 -5.13 8.28
N THR A 203 1.87 -5.53 7.51
CA THR A 203 1.10 -6.74 7.79
C THR A 203 1.98 -7.99 7.81
N ALA A 204 2.86 -8.18 6.82
CA ALA A 204 3.80 -9.31 6.79
C ALA A 204 4.77 -9.23 7.98
N ILE A 205 5.28 -8.03 8.30
CA ILE A 205 6.14 -7.81 9.46
C ILE A 205 5.42 -8.25 10.75
N ARG A 206 4.18 -7.82 10.97
CA ARG A 206 3.38 -8.21 12.14
C ARG A 206 3.14 -9.73 12.21
N MET A 207 2.93 -10.39 11.06
CA MET A 207 2.79 -11.86 11.03
C MET A 207 4.09 -12.54 11.44
N MET A 208 5.26 -12.03 11.01
CA MET A 208 6.56 -12.54 11.41
C MET A 208 6.86 -12.27 12.90
N MET A 209 6.45 -11.14 13.45
CA MET A 209 6.56 -10.83 14.88
C MET A 209 5.90 -11.88 15.77
N ARG A 210 4.86 -12.56 15.29
CA ARG A 210 4.18 -13.65 16.04
C ARG A 210 5.07 -14.87 16.30
N LEU A 211 6.11 -15.06 15.47
CA LEU A 211 7.11 -16.12 15.67
C LEU A 211 8.21 -15.74 16.67
N GLY A 212 8.20 -14.48 17.15
CA GLY A 212 9.20 -13.96 18.06
C GLY A 212 10.45 -13.42 17.37
N ALA A 213 11.34 -12.83 18.16
CA ALA A 213 12.58 -12.21 17.65
C ALA A 213 13.72 -13.21 17.44
N ASP A 214 13.57 -14.45 17.88
CA ASP A 214 14.62 -15.47 17.75
C ASP A 214 14.52 -16.27 16.44
N ALA A 215 13.34 -16.31 15.81
CA ALA A 215 13.15 -17.01 14.56
C ALA A 215 14.14 -16.61 13.45
N PRO A 216 14.36 -15.32 13.13
CA PRO A 216 15.35 -14.94 12.13
C PRO A 216 16.82 -15.19 12.56
N LYS A 217 17.12 -15.21 13.87
CA LYS A 217 18.47 -15.43 14.38
C LYS A 217 19.00 -16.85 14.12
N SER A 218 18.13 -17.80 13.82
CA SER A 218 18.51 -19.16 13.44
C SER A 218 18.96 -19.29 11.98
N ARG A 219 18.95 -18.18 11.22
CA ARG A 219 19.26 -18.12 9.80
C ARG A 219 20.49 -17.24 9.53
N ASP A 220 21.20 -17.52 8.45
CA ASP A 220 22.26 -16.63 7.97
C ASP A 220 21.65 -15.47 7.14
N LEU A 221 21.33 -14.38 7.80
CA LEU A 221 20.79 -13.17 7.18
C LEU A 221 21.82 -12.06 7.09
N THR A 222 23.12 -12.39 7.14
CA THR A 222 24.23 -11.41 7.12
C THR A 222 24.33 -10.60 5.83
N ALA A 223 23.72 -11.08 4.73
CA ALA A 223 23.63 -10.32 3.48
C ALA A 223 22.63 -9.16 3.57
N LEU A 224 21.60 -9.27 4.42
CA LEU A 224 20.54 -8.28 4.54
C LEU A 224 21.07 -6.98 5.15
N ARG A 225 21.15 -5.92 4.35
CA ARG A 225 21.72 -4.62 4.76
C ARG A 225 20.69 -3.51 4.90
N PHE A 226 19.51 -3.65 4.26
CA PHE A 226 18.46 -2.65 4.30
C PHE A 226 17.08 -3.28 4.25
N MET A 227 16.18 -2.83 5.12
CA MET A 227 14.79 -3.29 5.18
C MET A 227 13.86 -2.09 5.18
N ALA A 228 12.88 -2.08 4.29
CA ALA A 228 11.89 -1.00 4.21
C ALA A 228 10.45 -1.52 4.24
N SER A 229 9.55 -0.67 4.73
CA SER A 229 8.13 -0.96 4.91
C SER A 229 7.28 -0.04 4.05
N VAL A 230 6.12 -0.54 3.57
CA VAL A 230 5.25 0.18 2.64
C VAL A 230 3.78 -0.23 2.73
N GLY A 231 2.90 0.71 2.39
CA GLY A 231 1.48 0.47 2.09
C GLY A 231 0.53 0.82 3.22
N GLU A 232 1.01 0.80 4.44
CA GLU A 232 0.30 1.22 5.65
C GLU A 232 1.32 1.75 6.67
N PRO A 233 0.92 2.54 7.67
CA PRO A 233 1.86 3.01 8.68
C PRO A 233 2.50 1.86 9.43
N LEU A 234 3.81 1.93 9.66
CA LEU A 234 4.54 0.95 10.46
C LEU A 234 4.44 1.29 11.95
N ASN A 235 3.93 0.36 12.73
CA ASN A 235 3.84 0.53 14.18
C ASN A 235 5.24 0.66 14.80
N PRO A 236 5.42 1.52 15.83
CA PRO A 236 6.68 1.68 16.52
C PRO A 236 7.28 0.36 17.02
N GLU A 237 6.42 -0.54 17.53
CA GLU A 237 6.82 -1.86 18.07
C GLU A 237 7.47 -2.74 16.99
N ALA A 238 7.04 -2.62 15.73
CA ALA A 238 7.62 -3.38 14.63
C ALA A 238 9.06 -2.92 14.32
N VAL A 239 9.33 -1.61 14.44
CA VAL A 239 10.68 -1.05 14.29
C VAL A 239 11.60 -1.53 15.43
N VAL A 240 11.11 -1.48 16.68
CA VAL A 240 11.85 -1.96 17.84
C VAL A 240 12.10 -3.46 17.76
N TRP A 241 11.09 -4.23 17.37
CA TRP A 241 11.20 -5.67 17.19
C TRP A 241 12.26 -6.02 16.12
N SER A 242 12.22 -5.34 14.98
CA SER A 242 13.17 -5.64 13.90
C SER A 242 14.62 -5.38 14.29
N GLN A 243 14.88 -4.35 15.10
CA GLN A 243 16.21 -4.11 15.66
C GLN A 243 16.68 -5.30 16.53
N SER A 244 15.78 -5.91 17.29
CA SER A 244 16.10 -7.09 18.11
C SER A 244 16.23 -8.37 17.29
N ALA A 245 15.42 -8.52 16.24
CA ALA A 245 15.31 -9.72 15.42
C ALA A 245 16.40 -9.83 14.34
N PHE A 246 16.71 -8.70 13.67
CA PHE A 246 17.63 -8.64 12.52
C PHE A 246 18.89 -7.83 12.81
N GLY A 247 19.00 -7.17 13.98
CA GLY A 247 20.10 -6.27 14.28
C GLY A 247 19.99 -4.89 13.61
N GLN A 248 18.92 -4.63 12.89
CA GLN A 248 18.67 -3.38 12.18
C GLN A 248 17.15 -3.08 12.09
N PRO A 249 16.74 -1.80 12.00
CA PRO A 249 15.34 -1.41 11.97
C PRO A 249 14.75 -1.54 10.57
N PHE A 250 13.43 -1.70 10.48
CA PHE A 250 12.69 -1.37 9.27
C PHE A 250 12.62 0.15 9.09
N HIS A 251 12.91 0.61 7.87
CA HIS A 251 12.77 1.99 7.43
C HIS A 251 11.37 2.20 6.86
N ASP A 252 10.51 2.89 7.60
CA ASP A 252 9.18 3.24 7.09
C ASP A 252 9.26 4.36 6.06
N ASN A 253 8.33 4.36 5.11
CA ASN A 253 8.18 5.40 4.11
C ASN A 253 6.71 5.67 3.81
N TRP A 254 6.44 6.88 3.29
CA TRP A 254 5.10 7.31 2.93
C TRP A 254 5.04 7.76 1.48
N TRP A 255 4.02 7.30 0.81
CA TRP A 255 3.60 7.74 -0.52
C TRP A 255 2.19 7.22 -0.84
N GLN A 256 1.64 7.69 -1.94
CA GLN A 256 0.31 7.31 -2.41
C GLN A 256 0.37 6.88 -3.87
N THR A 257 -0.67 6.21 -4.35
CA THR A 257 -0.82 5.97 -5.80
C THR A 257 -0.77 7.29 -6.57
N GLU A 258 -1.39 8.33 -6.03
CA GLU A 258 -1.45 9.68 -6.58
C GLU A 258 -0.07 10.36 -6.66
N THR A 259 0.84 10.07 -5.74
CA THR A 259 2.22 10.59 -5.81
C THR A 259 3.09 9.80 -6.79
N GLY A 260 2.73 8.56 -7.09
CA GLY A 260 3.41 7.68 -8.04
C GLY A 260 4.78 7.18 -7.59
N GLY A 261 5.32 7.70 -6.50
CA GLY A 261 6.60 7.32 -5.92
C GLY A 261 6.73 7.76 -4.47
N ILE A 262 7.77 7.30 -3.78
CA ILE A 262 8.06 7.61 -2.38
C ILE A 262 8.37 9.10 -2.25
N MET A 263 7.69 9.77 -1.31
CA MET A 263 7.84 11.21 -1.03
C MET A 263 8.55 11.49 0.29
N ILE A 264 8.31 10.64 1.29
CA ILE A 264 8.85 10.75 2.64
C ILE A 264 9.42 9.40 3.03
N ALA A 265 10.63 9.36 3.58
CA ALA A 265 11.26 8.11 3.99
C ALA A 265 12.23 8.30 5.16
N ASN A 266 12.47 7.22 5.88
CA ASN A 266 13.63 7.09 6.73
C ASN A 266 14.79 6.63 5.82
N PHE A 267 15.74 7.53 5.53
CA PHE A 267 16.89 7.23 4.65
C PHE A 267 17.91 6.35 5.36
N ALA A 268 18.74 5.64 4.60
CA ALA A 268 19.87 4.88 5.14
C ALA A 268 20.85 5.75 5.96
N ALA A 269 21.00 7.03 5.60
CA ALA A 269 21.93 7.97 6.23
C ALA A 269 21.35 8.73 7.44
N MET A 270 20.18 8.32 7.97
CA MET A 270 19.55 8.99 9.11
C MET A 270 19.10 7.99 10.17
N ASP A 271 18.96 8.48 11.41
CA ASP A 271 18.40 7.68 12.49
C ASP A 271 16.93 7.36 12.24
N VAL A 272 16.55 6.09 12.34
CA VAL A 272 15.16 5.67 12.26
C VAL A 272 14.46 5.96 13.60
N ARG A 273 13.39 6.74 13.55
CA ARG A 273 12.57 7.00 14.73
C ARG A 273 11.31 6.14 14.69
N PRO A 274 11.10 5.23 15.65
CA PRO A 274 9.90 4.41 15.69
C PRO A 274 8.61 5.25 15.57
N GLY A 275 7.69 4.83 14.67
CA GLY A 275 6.44 5.52 14.39
C GLY A 275 6.56 6.79 13.52
N SER A 276 7.76 7.06 12.97
CA SER A 276 7.96 8.15 12.02
C SER A 276 8.05 7.61 10.58
N MET A 277 7.41 8.31 9.64
CA MET A 277 7.57 8.07 8.19
C MET A 277 8.94 8.56 7.67
N GLY A 278 9.73 9.27 8.51
CA GLY A 278 10.99 9.90 8.14
C GLY A 278 10.84 11.36 7.74
N ARG A 279 11.64 11.79 6.76
CA ARG A 279 11.68 13.16 6.22
C ARG A 279 11.38 13.17 4.72
N PRO A 280 10.96 14.31 4.17
CA PRO A 280 10.80 14.47 2.73
C PRO A 280 12.08 14.12 1.98
N LEU A 281 11.93 13.46 0.83
CA LEU A 281 13.05 13.17 -0.08
C LEU A 281 13.65 14.47 -0.64
N PRO A 282 14.92 14.46 -1.04
CA PRO A 282 15.54 15.61 -1.71
C PRO A 282 14.71 16.08 -2.89
N GLY A 283 14.39 17.39 -2.92
CA GLY A 283 13.53 18.00 -3.94
C GLY A 283 12.03 17.93 -3.66
N ILE A 284 11.60 17.23 -2.62
CA ILE A 284 10.18 17.19 -2.20
C ILE A 284 9.94 18.22 -1.09
N GLU A 285 9.08 19.19 -1.36
CA GLU A 285 8.61 20.15 -0.36
C GLU A 285 7.31 19.64 0.25
N ALA A 286 7.36 19.31 1.54
CA ALA A 286 6.21 18.85 2.32
C ALA A 286 5.90 19.82 3.47
N ALA A 287 4.62 20.06 3.72
CA ALA A 287 4.12 20.90 4.80
C ALA A 287 2.96 20.22 5.54
N ILE A 288 2.76 20.64 6.78
CA ILE A 288 1.52 20.40 7.52
C ILE A 288 0.66 21.64 7.34
N VAL A 289 -0.59 21.50 6.92
CA VAL A 289 -1.48 22.62 6.63
C VAL A 289 -2.81 22.50 7.37
N ALA A 290 -3.39 23.66 7.69
CA ALA A 290 -4.77 23.78 8.18
C ALA A 290 -5.66 24.41 7.11
N ARG A 291 -6.89 23.89 6.95
CA ARG A 291 -7.89 24.53 6.07
C ARG A 291 -8.49 25.75 6.74
N THR A 292 -8.57 26.83 6.03
CA THR A 292 -9.26 28.05 6.49
C THR A 292 -10.77 27.96 6.25
N PRO A 293 -11.60 28.74 6.96
CA PRO A 293 -13.05 28.83 6.68
C PRO A 293 -13.39 29.24 5.23
N ALA A 294 -12.48 29.97 4.57
CA ALA A 294 -12.62 30.36 3.18
C ALA A 294 -12.31 29.23 2.17
N GLY A 295 -11.85 28.08 2.66
CA GLY A 295 -11.50 26.92 1.82
C GLY A 295 -10.06 26.93 1.29
N ASP A 296 -9.25 27.90 1.69
CA ASP A 296 -7.80 27.97 1.42
C ASP A 296 -7.02 27.19 2.51
N VAL A 297 -5.70 27.17 2.42
CA VAL A 297 -4.82 26.50 3.40
C VAL A 297 -3.75 27.43 3.95
N THR A 298 -3.39 27.22 5.21
CA THR A 298 -2.26 27.88 5.88
C THR A 298 -1.28 26.84 6.38
N VAL A 299 0.03 27.10 6.22
CA VAL A 299 1.09 26.23 6.72
C VAL A 299 1.15 26.32 8.25
N ILE A 300 1.29 25.17 8.91
CA ILE A 300 1.52 25.05 10.35
C ILE A 300 3.01 24.84 10.57
N ASP A 301 3.69 25.86 11.09
CA ASP A 301 5.13 25.78 11.38
C ASP A 301 5.45 25.22 12.76
N SER A 302 4.49 25.26 13.69
CA SER A 302 4.67 24.77 15.06
C SER A 302 4.87 23.27 15.10
N PRO A 303 5.93 22.75 15.77
CA PRO A 303 6.14 21.32 15.95
C PRO A 303 4.98 20.66 16.73
N GLU A 304 4.78 19.36 16.47
CA GLU A 304 3.78 18.50 17.12
C GLU A 304 2.31 18.93 16.91
N VAL A 305 2.05 19.94 16.09
CA VAL A 305 0.69 20.32 15.74
C VAL A 305 0.21 19.51 14.54
N GLU A 306 -0.96 18.93 14.66
CA GLU A 306 -1.59 18.10 13.63
C GLU A 306 -2.24 18.95 12.55
N GLY A 307 -2.15 18.47 11.32
CA GLY A 307 -2.80 19.06 10.15
C GLY A 307 -2.75 18.13 8.96
N GLU A 308 -3.29 18.57 7.83
CA GLU A 308 -3.26 17.79 6.59
C GLU A 308 -1.85 17.85 5.99
N LEU A 309 -1.31 16.68 5.64
CA LEU A 309 -0.05 16.60 4.91
C LEU A 309 -0.27 17.12 3.49
N ALA A 310 0.56 18.06 3.09
CA ALA A 310 0.51 18.70 1.78
C ALA A 310 1.89 18.68 1.11
N LEU A 311 1.90 18.55 -0.21
CA LEU A 311 3.12 18.54 -1.01
C LEU A 311 3.07 19.67 -2.07
N ARG A 312 4.21 20.32 -2.36
CA ARG A 312 4.31 21.16 -3.55
C ARG A 312 4.27 20.28 -4.79
N PRO A 313 3.33 20.55 -5.73
CA PRO A 313 3.27 19.79 -6.98
C PRO A 313 4.49 20.06 -7.86
N GLY A 314 4.77 19.11 -8.78
CA GLY A 314 5.81 19.28 -9.81
C GLY A 314 6.89 18.19 -9.83
N TRP A 315 6.77 17.14 -9.00
CA TRP A 315 7.68 15.98 -9.11
C TRP A 315 7.29 15.06 -10.28
N PRO A 316 8.25 14.37 -10.91
CA PRO A 316 8.04 13.61 -12.14
C PRO A 316 6.93 12.54 -12.09
N SER A 317 6.82 11.81 -10.98
CA SER A 317 5.81 10.75 -10.83
C SER A 317 4.45 11.22 -10.36
N MET A 318 4.25 12.54 -10.20
CA MET A 318 2.93 13.06 -9.81
C MET A 318 1.86 12.63 -10.81
N MET A 319 0.70 12.20 -10.33
CA MET A 319 -0.43 11.89 -11.20
C MET A 319 -0.77 13.06 -12.13
N ARG A 320 -1.14 12.76 -13.37
CA ARG A 320 -1.62 13.77 -14.33
C ARG A 320 -3.14 13.93 -14.30
N GLY A 321 -3.84 13.10 -13.55
CA GLY A 321 -5.28 13.18 -13.39
C GLY A 321 -5.90 11.91 -12.83
N TYR A 322 -7.21 11.98 -12.60
CA TYR A 322 -8.06 10.81 -12.47
C TYR A 322 -8.82 10.59 -13.77
N LEU A 323 -8.82 9.36 -14.27
CA LEU A 323 -9.47 8.99 -15.52
C LEU A 323 -10.94 9.40 -15.51
N ASN A 324 -11.33 10.30 -16.42
CA ASN A 324 -12.69 10.86 -16.55
C ASN A 324 -13.23 11.59 -15.30
N GLU A 325 -12.36 12.01 -14.37
CA GLU A 325 -12.77 12.71 -13.13
C GLU A 325 -11.96 14.00 -12.89
N GLU A 326 -11.89 14.88 -13.89
CA GLU A 326 -11.12 16.14 -13.83
C GLU A 326 -11.50 17.03 -12.64
N ALA A 327 -12.79 17.14 -12.32
CA ALA A 327 -13.26 17.94 -11.20
C ALA A 327 -12.73 17.42 -9.84
N ARG A 328 -12.56 16.09 -9.71
CA ARG A 328 -11.95 15.45 -8.53
C ARG A 328 -10.47 15.76 -8.46
N TYR A 329 -9.76 15.65 -9.60
CA TYR A 329 -8.34 15.97 -9.68
C TYR A 329 -8.07 17.40 -9.22
N LYS A 330 -8.83 18.39 -9.75
CA LYS A 330 -8.68 19.80 -9.37
C LYS A 330 -8.89 20.05 -7.87
N LYS A 331 -9.77 19.31 -7.22
CA LYS A 331 -10.02 19.45 -5.78
C LYS A 331 -8.86 18.99 -4.89
N CYS A 332 -7.92 18.23 -5.44
CA CYS A 332 -6.71 17.86 -4.70
C CYS A 332 -5.73 19.02 -4.51
N PHE A 333 -5.94 20.16 -5.20
CA PHE A 333 -5.01 21.29 -5.20
C PHE A 333 -5.68 22.53 -4.60
N VAL A 334 -5.06 23.09 -3.56
CA VAL A 334 -5.52 24.30 -2.88
C VAL A 334 -4.32 25.16 -2.51
N GLY A 335 -4.33 26.45 -2.81
CA GLY A 335 -3.27 27.39 -2.45
C GLY A 335 -1.88 27.00 -2.98
N GLY A 336 -1.80 26.28 -4.11
CA GLY A 336 -0.55 25.79 -4.69
C GLY A 336 0.01 24.54 -4.01
N TRP A 337 -0.78 23.86 -3.16
CA TRP A 337 -0.46 22.59 -2.51
C TRP A 337 -1.31 21.43 -3.05
N TYR A 338 -0.70 20.30 -3.24
CA TYR A 338 -1.41 19.02 -3.36
C TYR A 338 -1.77 18.53 -1.95
N LEU A 339 -3.05 18.38 -1.68
CA LEU A 339 -3.58 17.90 -0.41
C LEU A 339 -3.76 16.38 -0.45
N THR A 340 -3.07 15.69 0.44
CA THR A 340 -2.97 14.22 0.39
C THR A 340 -4.20 13.51 0.96
N GLY A 341 -5.01 14.21 1.78
CA GLY A 341 -6.07 13.61 2.58
C GLY A 341 -5.54 12.78 3.76
N ASP A 342 -4.24 12.82 4.02
CA ASP A 342 -3.63 12.20 5.20
C ASP A 342 -3.31 13.28 6.23
N LEU A 343 -3.59 13.01 7.50
CA LEU A 343 -3.18 13.86 8.61
C LEU A 343 -1.82 13.42 9.12
N ALA A 344 -0.98 14.39 9.41
CA ALA A 344 0.34 14.18 9.95
C ALA A 344 0.72 15.32 10.92
N LYS A 345 1.79 15.11 11.64
CA LYS A 345 2.47 16.14 12.43
C LYS A 345 3.97 16.06 12.18
N ARG A 346 4.67 17.17 12.41
CA ARG A 346 6.11 17.27 12.25
C ARG A 346 6.75 17.56 13.60
N ASP A 347 7.77 16.79 13.98
CA ASP A 347 8.54 17.10 15.18
C ASP A 347 9.55 18.24 14.96
N ALA A 348 10.22 18.67 16.03
CA ALA A 348 11.20 19.77 15.99
C ALA A 348 12.41 19.48 15.10
N ASP A 349 12.73 18.21 14.87
CA ASP A 349 13.84 17.77 14.02
C ASP A 349 13.41 17.52 12.57
N GLY A 350 12.12 17.77 12.24
CA GLY A 350 11.60 17.66 10.89
C GLY A 350 11.09 16.27 10.48
N TYR A 351 11.03 15.30 11.41
CA TYR A 351 10.44 13.99 11.14
C TYR A 351 8.91 14.09 11.11
N LEU A 352 8.31 13.44 10.12
CA LEU A 352 6.87 13.40 9.94
C LEU A 352 6.30 12.12 10.55
N ARG A 353 5.18 12.26 11.24
CA ARG A 353 4.43 11.15 11.85
C ARG A 353 3.03 11.13 11.28
N PHE A 354 2.60 9.95 10.81
CA PHE A 354 1.24 9.74 10.35
C PHE A 354 0.28 9.72 11.53
N VAL A 355 -0.83 10.46 11.42
CA VAL A 355 -1.90 10.51 12.43
C VAL A 355 -3.10 9.69 11.98
N GLY A 356 -3.51 9.83 10.73
CA GLY A 356 -4.66 9.12 10.19
C GLY A 356 -5.08 9.67 8.83
N ARG A 357 -6.14 9.07 8.28
CA ARG A 357 -6.82 9.64 7.11
C ARG A 357 -7.74 10.78 7.58
N ALA A 358 -7.81 11.85 6.81
CA ALA A 358 -8.72 12.98 7.13
C ALA A 358 -10.20 12.56 7.15
N ASP A 359 -10.57 11.52 6.39
CA ASP A 359 -11.90 10.93 6.33
C ASP A 359 -12.16 9.87 7.42
N ASP A 360 -11.12 9.35 8.07
CA ASP A 360 -11.21 8.35 9.16
C ASP A 360 -11.06 8.98 10.57
N VAL A 361 -10.71 10.27 10.66
CA VAL A 361 -10.51 10.97 11.94
C VAL A 361 -11.79 10.99 12.77
N ILE A 362 -11.66 10.61 14.02
CA ILE A 362 -12.74 10.55 14.99
C ILE A 362 -12.91 11.92 15.66
N LYS A 363 -14.10 12.48 15.56
CA LYS A 363 -14.45 13.78 16.16
C LYS A 363 -15.12 13.57 17.50
N SER A 364 -14.34 13.44 18.56
CA SER A 364 -14.83 13.14 19.91
C SER A 364 -14.64 14.30 20.85
N SER A 365 -15.73 14.80 21.44
CA SER A 365 -15.72 15.86 22.46
C SER A 365 -14.88 17.10 22.07
N GLY A 366 -14.95 17.50 20.79
CA GLY A 366 -14.19 18.64 20.25
C GLY A 366 -12.73 18.35 19.90
N HIS A 367 -12.28 17.11 20.09
CA HIS A 367 -10.94 16.67 19.69
C HIS A 367 -10.98 15.88 18.38
N LEU A 368 -9.93 16.02 17.59
CA LEU A 368 -9.66 15.19 16.42
C LEU A 368 -8.72 14.06 16.87
N ILE A 369 -9.16 12.82 16.73
CA ILE A 369 -8.41 11.64 17.19
C ILE A 369 -8.08 10.77 16.00
N GLY A 370 -6.79 10.57 15.77
CA GLY A 370 -6.30 9.65 14.74
C GLY A 370 -6.48 8.19 15.15
N PRO A 371 -7.19 7.36 14.37
CA PRO A 371 -7.35 5.93 14.69
C PRO A 371 -6.03 5.21 14.93
N PHE A 372 -5.02 5.52 14.14
CA PHE A 372 -3.71 4.87 14.19
C PHE A 372 -2.98 5.04 15.53
N GLU A 373 -3.10 6.21 16.16
CA GLU A 373 -2.50 6.47 17.48
C GLU A 373 -3.09 5.53 18.54
N VAL A 374 -4.42 5.37 18.50
CA VAL A 374 -5.13 4.49 19.45
C VAL A 374 -4.83 3.02 19.18
N GLU A 375 -4.77 2.62 17.91
CA GLU A 375 -4.40 1.27 17.49
C GLU A 375 -2.99 0.92 17.93
N SER A 376 -2.02 1.82 17.74
CA SER A 376 -0.63 1.63 18.16
C SER A 376 -0.52 1.45 19.67
N ALA A 377 -1.18 2.31 20.45
CA ALA A 377 -1.16 2.19 21.91
C ALA A 377 -1.78 0.86 22.41
N LEU A 378 -2.85 0.38 21.77
CA LEU A 378 -3.41 -0.93 22.09
C LEU A 378 -2.46 -2.08 21.74
N MET A 379 -1.75 -1.97 20.62
CA MET A 379 -0.82 -2.99 20.15
C MET A 379 0.47 -3.08 21.00
N GLU A 380 0.79 -2.09 21.82
CA GLU A 380 1.86 -2.18 22.83
C GLU A 380 1.54 -3.26 23.91
N HIS A 381 0.25 -3.59 24.09
CA HIS A 381 -0.14 -4.55 25.11
C HIS A 381 0.18 -5.99 24.68
N PRO A 382 0.78 -6.84 25.54
CA PRO A 382 1.22 -8.19 25.19
C PRO A 382 0.14 -9.09 24.58
N ALA A 383 -1.12 -8.92 25.00
CA ALA A 383 -2.25 -9.73 24.54
C ALA A 383 -2.74 -9.35 23.13
N VAL A 384 -2.41 -8.16 22.62
CA VAL A 384 -2.96 -7.64 21.37
C VAL A 384 -2.12 -8.06 20.19
N ALA A 385 -2.73 -8.73 19.21
CA ALA A 385 -2.12 -9.04 17.92
C ALA A 385 -2.38 -7.92 16.91
N GLU A 386 -3.63 -7.42 16.87
CA GLU A 386 -4.05 -6.38 15.96
C GLU A 386 -5.17 -5.55 16.60
N ALA A 387 -5.23 -4.27 16.24
CA ALA A 387 -6.29 -3.37 16.64
C ALA A 387 -6.78 -2.54 15.45
N ALA A 388 -8.07 -2.26 15.42
CA ALA A 388 -8.69 -1.31 14.49
C ALA A 388 -9.62 -0.40 15.25
N VAL A 389 -9.62 0.89 14.92
CA VAL A 389 -10.37 1.90 15.67
C VAL A 389 -11.26 2.71 14.74
N ILE A 390 -12.49 2.96 15.16
CA ILE A 390 -13.47 3.76 14.45
C ILE A 390 -14.13 4.80 15.36
N GLY A 391 -14.68 5.83 14.75
CA GLY A 391 -15.66 6.72 15.40
C GLY A 391 -17.06 6.12 15.32
N LYS A 392 -17.68 5.86 16.48
CA LYS A 392 -19.07 5.46 16.61
C LYS A 392 -19.88 6.69 17.01
N PRO A 393 -20.97 7.05 16.30
CA PRO A 393 -21.79 8.21 16.64
C PRO A 393 -22.26 8.19 18.08
N ASP A 394 -22.16 9.32 18.75
CA ASP A 394 -22.60 9.52 20.12
C ASP A 394 -23.28 10.89 20.29
N PRO A 395 -24.46 10.97 20.94
CA PRO A 395 -25.22 12.21 21.06
C PRO A 395 -24.52 13.33 21.83
N MET A 396 -23.60 12.98 22.75
CA MET A 396 -22.91 13.96 23.62
C MET A 396 -21.51 14.29 23.13
N ALA A 397 -20.77 13.27 22.69
CA ALA A 397 -19.38 13.44 22.29
C ALA A 397 -19.22 13.71 20.77
N GLY A 398 -20.30 13.60 19.99
CA GLY A 398 -20.26 13.53 18.52
C GLY A 398 -19.89 12.13 18.04
N GLU A 399 -18.71 11.66 18.36
CA GLU A 399 -18.30 10.26 18.16
C GLU A 399 -17.60 9.73 19.41
N LEU A 400 -17.79 8.46 19.71
CA LEU A 400 -16.99 7.70 20.69
C LEU A 400 -15.87 6.96 19.95
N VAL A 401 -14.72 6.87 20.59
CA VAL A 401 -13.62 6.01 20.13
C VAL A 401 -13.95 4.56 20.46
N LYS A 402 -14.16 3.73 19.45
CA LYS A 402 -14.42 2.30 19.58
C LYS A 402 -13.31 1.49 18.94
N ALA A 403 -12.75 0.52 19.66
CA ALA A 403 -11.71 -0.38 19.18
C ALA A 403 -12.24 -1.80 18.93
N PHE A 404 -11.73 -2.43 17.91
CA PHE A 404 -11.85 -3.86 17.63
C PHE A 404 -10.47 -4.48 17.78
N VAL A 405 -10.37 -5.55 18.57
CA VAL A 405 -9.07 -6.15 18.94
C VAL A 405 -9.05 -7.63 18.60
N ALA A 406 -8.02 -8.07 17.89
CA ALA A 406 -7.67 -9.47 17.71
C ALA A 406 -6.53 -9.81 18.69
N LEU A 407 -6.68 -10.93 19.40
CA LEU A 407 -5.75 -11.36 20.44
C LEU A 407 -4.65 -12.27 19.88
N LYS A 408 -3.49 -12.26 20.52
CA LYS A 408 -2.44 -13.25 20.30
C LYS A 408 -2.85 -14.61 20.84
N PRO A 409 -2.29 -15.72 20.31
CA PRO A 409 -2.48 -17.04 20.88
C PRO A 409 -2.13 -17.09 22.37
N GLY A 410 -2.95 -17.79 23.16
CA GLY A 410 -2.76 -17.94 24.60
C GLY A 410 -3.49 -16.88 25.45
N PHE A 411 -4.15 -15.89 24.83
CA PHE A 411 -5.01 -14.93 25.53
C PHE A 411 -6.47 -15.19 25.21
N GLU A 412 -7.32 -15.05 26.21
CA GLU A 412 -8.76 -15.26 26.09
C GLU A 412 -9.53 -13.93 26.17
N ALA A 413 -10.53 -13.79 25.28
CA ALA A 413 -11.42 -12.66 25.30
C ALA A 413 -12.33 -12.69 26.53
N GLY A 414 -12.38 -11.60 27.27
CA GLY A 414 -13.22 -11.51 28.46
C GLY A 414 -13.25 -10.12 29.06
N GLU A 415 -14.18 -9.91 30.00
CA GLU A 415 -14.33 -8.63 30.66
C GLU A 415 -13.10 -8.18 31.48
N PRO A 416 -12.33 -9.09 32.13
CA PRO A 416 -11.10 -8.70 32.81
C PRO A 416 -10.08 -8.08 31.83
N LEU A 417 -9.80 -8.75 30.70
CA LEU A 417 -8.86 -8.27 29.69
C LEU A 417 -9.36 -6.99 29.02
N ARG A 418 -10.68 -6.86 28.78
CA ARG A 418 -11.26 -5.61 28.25
C ARG A 418 -10.96 -4.42 29.16
N LYS A 419 -11.16 -4.56 30.47
CA LYS A 419 -10.85 -3.51 31.46
C LYS A 419 -9.37 -3.19 31.51
N GLU A 420 -8.52 -4.20 31.44
CA GLU A 420 -7.06 -4.04 31.40
C GLU A 420 -6.63 -3.23 30.15
N LEU A 421 -7.13 -3.56 28.97
CA LEU A 421 -6.83 -2.85 27.72
C LEU A 421 -7.35 -1.40 27.75
N LEU A 422 -8.55 -1.16 28.27
CA LEU A 422 -9.07 0.20 28.45
C LEU A 422 -8.20 1.00 29.42
N GLY A 423 -7.75 0.37 30.52
CA GLY A 423 -6.84 0.98 31.48
C GLY A 423 -5.47 1.29 30.88
N HIS A 424 -4.91 0.35 30.10
CA HIS A 424 -3.66 0.52 29.38
C HIS A 424 -3.74 1.71 28.41
N ALA A 425 -4.73 1.71 27.52
CA ALA A 425 -4.92 2.80 26.56
C ALA A 425 -5.13 4.17 27.27
N ARG A 426 -5.91 4.21 28.36
CA ARG A 426 -6.11 5.44 29.13
C ARG A 426 -4.82 5.95 29.78
N LYS A 427 -3.96 5.05 30.26
CA LYS A 427 -2.65 5.42 30.81
C LYS A 427 -1.71 5.98 29.75
N ARG A 428 -1.76 5.44 28.54
CA ARG A 428 -0.89 5.84 27.41
C ARG A 428 -1.35 7.12 26.72
N LEU A 429 -2.65 7.26 26.48
CA LEU A 429 -3.24 8.29 25.62
C LEU A 429 -4.04 9.36 26.37
N GLY A 430 -4.30 9.15 27.65
CA GLY A 430 -5.23 9.99 28.40
C GLY A 430 -6.70 9.62 28.17
N ALA A 431 -7.57 10.17 29.02
CA ALA A 431 -8.98 9.77 29.07
C ALA A 431 -9.79 10.19 27.83
N VAL A 432 -9.38 11.23 27.12
CA VAL A 432 -10.11 11.75 25.95
C VAL A 432 -9.87 10.86 24.72
N VAL A 433 -8.63 10.55 24.42
CA VAL A 433 -8.20 9.82 23.23
C VAL A 433 -8.42 8.31 23.37
N ALA A 434 -8.32 7.77 24.59
CA ALA A 434 -8.49 6.34 24.84
C ALA A 434 -9.87 5.83 24.42
N PRO A 435 -9.96 4.59 23.90
CA PRO A 435 -11.24 4.00 23.51
C PRO A 435 -12.20 3.91 24.70
N LYS A 436 -13.49 4.05 24.40
CA LYS A 436 -14.59 3.89 25.37
C LYS A 436 -15.18 2.49 25.31
N GLU A 437 -15.08 1.87 24.14
CA GLU A 437 -15.57 0.52 23.88
C GLU A 437 -14.46 -0.31 23.23
N ILE A 438 -14.37 -1.59 23.61
CA ILE A 438 -13.49 -2.59 22.96
C ILE A 438 -14.33 -3.83 22.67
N ASP A 439 -14.34 -4.26 21.42
CA ASP A 439 -14.89 -5.54 20.97
C ASP A 439 -13.75 -6.48 20.55
N PHE A 440 -13.79 -7.71 21.03
CA PHE A 440 -12.87 -8.75 20.58
C PHE A 440 -13.40 -9.40 19.31
N ARG A 441 -12.50 -9.62 18.33
CA ARG A 441 -12.76 -10.30 17.08
C ARG A 441 -11.69 -11.37 16.85
N ALA A 442 -12.07 -12.47 16.22
CA ALA A 442 -11.10 -13.47 15.83
C ALA A 442 -10.13 -12.92 14.77
N ASN A 443 -10.68 -12.22 13.77
CA ASN A 443 -9.95 -11.52 12.72
C ASN A 443 -10.55 -10.14 12.48
N LEU A 444 -9.72 -9.21 12.00
CA LEU A 444 -10.17 -7.90 11.54
C LEU A 444 -10.32 -7.92 10.01
N PRO A 445 -11.35 -7.29 9.43
CA PRO A 445 -11.51 -7.25 7.98
C PRO A 445 -10.35 -6.45 7.35
N LYS A 446 -9.70 -7.07 6.39
CA LYS A 446 -8.54 -6.51 5.68
C LYS A 446 -8.75 -6.53 4.18
N THR A 447 -8.07 -5.65 3.51
CA THR A 447 -7.83 -5.83 2.09
C THR A 447 -6.86 -6.99 1.90
N ARG A 448 -6.84 -7.58 0.72
CA ARG A 448 -5.87 -8.63 0.35
C ARG A 448 -4.41 -8.20 0.39
N SER A 449 -4.15 -6.88 0.45
CA SER A 449 -2.82 -6.33 0.73
C SER A 449 -2.54 -6.20 2.23
N GLY A 450 -3.46 -6.66 3.10
CA GLY A 450 -3.34 -6.64 4.55
C GLY A 450 -3.84 -5.37 5.24
N LYS A 451 -4.25 -4.33 4.49
CA LYS A 451 -4.73 -3.07 5.06
C LYS A 451 -6.08 -3.25 5.73
N ILE A 452 -6.22 -2.83 6.98
CA ILE A 452 -7.48 -2.87 7.73
C ILE A 452 -8.55 -2.01 7.05
N MET A 453 -9.73 -2.59 6.87
CA MET A 453 -10.89 -1.93 6.25
C MET A 453 -11.78 -1.28 7.32
N ARG A 454 -11.33 -0.13 7.88
CA ARG A 454 -12.10 0.60 8.92
C ARG A 454 -13.49 0.99 8.45
N ARG A 455 -13.64 1.35 7.17
CA ARG A 455 -14.95 1.63 6.56
C ARG A 455 -15.92 0.45 6.72
N LEU A 456 -15.44 -0.78 6.50
CA LEU A 456 -16.26 -1.99 6.64
C LEU A 456 -16.62 -2.25 8.10
N LEU A 457 -15.66 -2.09 9.03
CA LEU A 457 -15.93 -2.17 10.47
C LEU A 457 -16.99 -1.15 10.90
N LYS A 458 -16.86 0.10 10.44
CA LYS A 458 -17.83 1.16 10.73
C LYS A 458 -19.21 0.86 10.14
N ALA A 459 -19.27 0.37 8.90
CA ALA A 459 -20.53 -0.02 8.26
C ALA A 459 -21.23 -1.15 9.01
N ARG A 460 -20.50 -2.21 9.39
CA ARG A 460 -21.04 -3.34 10.18
C ARG A 460 -21.49 -2.92 11.56
N GLU A 461 -20.73 -2.07 12.24
CA GLU A 461 -21.08 -1.55 13.57
C GLU A 461 -22.36 -0.70 13.56
N LEU A 462 -22.55 0.07 12.49
CA LEU A 462 -23.69 1.00 12.36
C LEU A 462 -24.86 0.43 11.58
N GLY A 463 -24.79 -0.82 11.11
CA GLY A 463 -25.83 -1.43 10.25
C GLY A 463 -26.01 -0.72 8.90
N LEU A 464 -24.92 -0.12 8.38
CA LEU A 464 -24.92 0.57 7.08
C LEU A 464 -24.54 -0.37 5.95
N PRO A 465 -24.87 -0.05 4.70
CA PRO A 465 -24.42 -0.83 3.53
C PRO A 465 -22.89 -0.94 3.50
N GLU A 466 -22.38 -2.16 3.35
CA GLU A 466 -20.94 -2.44 3.39
C GLU A 466 -20.15 -1.84 2.20
N GLY A 467 -20.83 -1.49 1.11
CA GLY A 467 -20.23 -0.91 -0.09
C GLY A 467 -19.35 -1.91 -0.85
N ASP A 468 -18.32 -1.42 -1.53
CA ASP A 468 -17.41 -2.25 -2.32
C ASP A 468 -16.54 -3.15 -1.42
N LEU A 469 -16.71 -4.46 -1.54
CA LEU A 469 -15.95 -5.51 -0.85
C LEU A 469 -14.89 -6.16 -1.75
N SER A 470 -14.67 -5.61 -2.93
CA SER A 470 -13.81 -6.22 -3.97
C SER A 470 -12.37 -6.45 -3.52
N THR A 471 -11.90 -5.66 -2.57
CA THR A 471 -10.55 -5.75 -2.00
C THR A 471 -10.50 -6.56 -0.70
N LEU A 472 -11.65 -6.99 -0.15
CA LEU A 472 -11.70 -7.76 1.09
C LEU A 472 -10.99 -9.10 0.92
N GLU A 473 -10.16 -9.45 1.89
CA GLU A 473 -9.57 -10.77 2.03
C GLU A 473 -10.68 -11.77 2.35
N SER A 474 -10.75 -12.85 1.60
CA SER A 474 -11.80 -13.87 1.79
C SER A 474 -11.34 -14.87 2.86
N ASP A 475 -11.54 -14.56 4.12
CA ASP A 475 -11.42 -15.53 5.24
C ASP A 475 -12.74 -16.25 5.57
N GLU A 476 -13.74 -16.09 4.73
CA GLU A 476 -14.99 -16.86 4.80
C GLU A 476 -15.01 -17.91 3.70
N ARG A 477 -14.26 -19.01 3.90
CA ARG A 477 -14.48 -20.30 3.24
C ARG A 477 -14.45 -21.42 4.24
#